data_195c4c3ca2df44a8bf02a5083125ad61
#
_entry.id   195c4c3ca2df44a8bf02a5083125ad61
#
_cell.length_a   1.000
_cell.length_b   1.000
_cell.length_c   1.000
_cell.angle_alpha   90.00
_cell.angle_beta   90.00
_cell.angle_gamma   90.00
#
_symmetry.space_group_name_H-M   'P 1'
#
loop_
_entity.id
_entity.type
_entity.pdbx_description
1 polymer ?
#
loop_
_entity_poly.entity_id
_entity_poly.type
_entity_poly.pdbx_seq_one_letter_code
_entity_poly.pdbx_strand_id
1 'polypeptide(L)'
;MQRVLVVEDHDDTRLWWEDHISEAFPEAKAMGAATLAEARALLEQHKFSLALVDINLPDGSGIDLVKEMGETHPDTYCVITTIFDDDTHIFSALKAGAMGYLIKEQPRDLQIRQLKAVLHGQPPLSPGVARRVLAHFSRSNDAPEDTEPLTDREKDVLQLIAKGFSRPEVANLLGLTPNTVASYTKVIYQKLNISRRAEAVIEGVRLGLIDPY
;
A
#
# COMPACT_ATOMS: atom_id res chain seq x y z
N MET A 1 15.46 -18.75 20.21
CA MET A 1 16.26 -18.20 19.08
C MET A 1 15.28 -17.54 18.13
N GLN A 2 15.38 -16.23 17.94
CA GLN A 2 14.52 -15.49 17.02
C GLN A 2 14.89 -15.85 15.57
N ARG A 3 13.90 -16.03 14.71
CA ARG A 3 14.10 -16.15 13.26
C ARG A 3 13.52 -14.94 12.56
N VAL A 4 14.23 -14.48 11.54
CA VAL A 4 13.80 -13.36 10.68
C VAL A 4 13.69 -13.88 9.25
N LEU A 5 12.53 -13.70 8.64
CA LEU A 5 12.31 -14.00 7.22
C LEU A 5 12.68 -12.77 6.39
N VAL A 6 13.42 -12.98 5.31
CA VAL A 6 13.73 -11.93 4.31
C VAL A 6 13.18 -12.38 2.97
N VAL A 7 12.18 -11.69 2.45
CA VAL A 7 11.58 -11.99 1.14
C VAL A 7 12.00 -10.91 0.16
N GLU A 8 12.91 -11.26 -0.72
CA GLU A 8 13.58 -10.33 -1.65
C GLU A 8 14.11 -11.15 -2.83
N ASP A 9 13.77 -10.79 -4.05
CA ASP A 9 14.15 -11.53 -5.27
C ASP A 9 15.60 -11.29 -5.68
N HIS A 10 16.15 -10.11 -5.37
CA HIS A 10 17.55 -9.79 -5.69
C HIS A 10 18.50 -10.34 -4.64
N ASP A 11 19.38 -11.27 -5.02
CA ASP A 11 20.33 -11.95 -4.13
C ASP A 11 21.19 -10.96 -3.34
N ASP A 12 21.76 -9.95 -3.99
CA ASP A 12 22.62 -8.96 -3.33
C ASP A 12 21.84 -8.15 -2.28
N THR A 13 20.59 -7.76 -2.58
CA THR A 13 19.75 -7.03 -1.65
C THR A 13 19.29 -7.92 -0.50
N ARG A 14 19.02 -9.19 -0.76
CA ARG A 14 18.66 -10.17 0.26
C ARG A 14 19.81 -10.38 1.24
N LEU A 15 21.03 -10.61 0.74
CA LEU A 15 22.24 -10.72 1.55
C LEU A 15 22.54 -9.44 2.35
N TRP A 16 22.31 -8.30 1.74
CA TRP A 16 22.44 -7.00 2.41
C TRP A 16 21.47 -6.84 3.59
N TRP A 17 20.21 -7.28 3.47
CA TRP A 17 19.26 -7.31 4.59
C TRP A 17 19.69 -8.32 5.66
N GLU A 18 20.18 -9.50 5.29
CA GLU A 18 20.69 -10.51 6.25
C GLU A 18 21.84 -9.95 7.08
N ASP A 19 22.73 -9.18 6.47
CA ASP A 19 23.82 -8.49 7.16
C ASP A 19 23.31 -7.42 8.14
N HIS A 20 22.30 -6.63 7.76
CA HIS A 20 21.63 -5.68 8.64
C HIS A 20 20.96 -6.36 9.84
N ILE A 21 20.31 -7.50 9.61
CA ILE A 21 19.68 -8.31 10.66
C ILE A 21 20.75 -8.84 11.61
N SER A 22 21.86 -9.35 11.10
CA SER A 22 22.97 -9.85 11.92
C SER A 22 23.54 -8.77 12.84
N GLU A 23 23.67 -7.52 12.36
CA GLU A 23 24.12 -6.40 13.18
C GLU A 23 23.05 -5.91 14.17
N ALA A 24 21.79 -5.88 13.73
CA ALA A 24 20.69 -5.45 14.60
C ALA A 24 20.38 -6.47 15.70
N PHE A 25 20.47 -7.77 15.38
CA PHE A 25 20.04 -8.91 16.19
C PHE A 25 21.06 -10.05 16.11
N PRO A 26 22.21 -9.99 16.82
CA PRO A 26 23.28 -10.99 16.73
C PRO A 26 22.83 -12.42 17.05
N GLU A 27 21.77 -12.59 17.85
CA GLU A 27 21.23 -13.91 18.23
C GLU A 27 20.15 -14.42 17.26
N ALA A 28 19.75 -13.62 16.27
CA ALA A 28 18.71 -14.01 15.32
C ALA A 28 19.30 -14.80 14.15
N LYS A 29 18.49 -15.69 13.58
CA LYS A 29 18.80 -16.39 12.35
C LYS A 29 17.96 -15.81 11.22
N ALA A 30 18.60 -15.20 10.24
CA ALA A 30 17.95 -14.79 9.00
C ALA A 30 17.72 -16.01 8.09
N MET A 31 16.60 -16.02 7.38
CA MET A 31 16.25 -17.02 6.36
C MET A 31 15.66 -16.28 5.16
N GLY A 32 16.30 -16.44 4.00
CA GLY A 32 15.93 -15.76 2.77
C GLY A 32 14.92 -16.56 1.93
N ALA A 33 14.08 -15.85 1.20
CA ALA A 33 13.19 -16.34 0.15
C ALA A 33 13.23 -15.39 -1.04
N ALA A 34 13.34 -15.91 -2.26
CA ALA A 34 13.35 -15.10 -3.47
C ALA A 34 11.96 -14.93 -4.08
N THR A 35 10.98 -15.68 -3.61
CA THR A 35 9.62 -15.72 -4.14
C THR A 35 8.59 -15.84 -3.01
N LEU A 36 7.33 -15.50 -3.30
CA LEU A 36 6.20 -15.76 -2.39
C LEU A 36 6.05 -17.24 -2.08
N ALA A 37 6.25 -18.10 -3.10
CA ALA A 37 6.17 -19.55 -2.94
C ALA A 37 7.20 -20.08 -1.94
N GLU A 38 8.45 -19.63 -2.04
CA GLU A 38 9.50 -19.97 -1.07
C GLU A 38 9.20 -19.43 0.33
N ALA A 39 8.72 -18.18 0.41
CA ALA A 39 8.35 -17.57 1.68
C ALA A 39 7.25 -18.38 2.39
N ARG A 40 6.20 -18.80 1.67
CA ARG A 40 5.13 -19.65 2.21
C ARG A 40 5.66 -21.00 2.70
N ALA A 41 6.53 -21.65 1.93
CA ALA A 41 7.14 -22.91 2.35
C ALA A 41 7.98 -22.78 3.64
N LEU A 42 8.66 -21.65 3.82
CA LEU A 42 9.39 -21.37 5.06
C LEU A 42 8.45 -21.07 6.23
N LEU A 43 7.35 -20.34 6.00
CA LEU A 43 6.34 -20.04 7.02
C LEU A 43 5.63 -21.28 7.54
N GLU A 44 5.39 -22.29 6.68
CA GLU A 44 4.83 -23.58 7.09
C GLU A 44 5.76 -24.38 8.01
N GLN A 45 7.08 -24.24 7.82
CA GLN A 45 8.08 -25.04 8.53
C GLN A 45 8.62 -24.33 9.78
N HIS A 46 8.56 -23.02 9.84
CA HIS A 46 9.21 -22.22 10.85
C HIS A 46 8.33 -21.10 11.37
N LYS A 47 8.49 -20.79 12.67
CA LYS A 47 7.94 -19.56 13.26
C LYS A 47 8.97 -18.44 13.16
N PHE A 48 8.53 -17.29 12.71
CA PHE A 48 9.32 -16.08 12.60
C PHE A 48 8.84 -15.01 13.57
N SER A 49 9.74 -14.21 14.11
CA SER A 49 9.40 -13.04 14.94
C SER A 49 9.29 -11.77 14.11
N LEU A 50 10.00 -11.73 12.97
CA LEU A 50 10.04 -10.60 12.05
C LEU A 50 10.08 -11.13 10.62
N ALA A 51 9.37 -10.47 9.71
CA ALA A 51 9.47 -10.65 8.29
C ALA A 51 9.74 -9.31 7.61
N LEU A 52 10.80 -9.25 6.81
CA LEU A 52 11.11 -8.16 5.89
C LEU A 52 10.65 -8.60 4.50
N VAL A 53 9.74 -7.86 3.89
CA VAL A 53 9.08 -8.29 2.65
C VAL A 53 9.17 -7.18 1.61
N ASP A 54 9.79 -7.47 0.46
CA ASP A 54 9.71 -6.55 -0.69
C ASP A 54 8.32 -6.56 -1.31
N ILE A 55 7.91 -5.43 -1.88
CA ILE A 55 6.61 -5.29 -2.56
C ILE A 55 6.60 -6.08 -3.86
N ASN A 56 7.65 -5.93 -4.67
CA ASN A 56 7.71 -6.51 -6.00
C ASN A 56 8.49 -7.81 -6.02
N LEU A 57 7.78 -8.91 -6.16
CA LEU A 57 8.36 -10.25 -6.25
C LEU A 57 7.97 -10.89 -7.60
N PRO A 58 8.77 -11.80 -8.13
CA PRO A 58 8.56 -12.35 -9.47
C PRO A 58 7.23 -13.12 -9.64
N ASP A 59 6.68 -13.60 -8.54
CA ASP A 59 5.45 -14.41 -8.49
C ASP A 59 4.27 -13.69 -7.82
N GLY A 60 4.39 -12.37 -7.56
CA GLY A 60 3.27 -11.56 -7.05
C GLY A 60 3.67 -10.40 -6.18
N SER A 61 2.72 -9.88 -5.42
CA SER A 61 2.93 -8.73 -4.52
C SER A 61 3.23 -9.19 -3.09
N GLY A 62 4.32 -8.65 -2.52
CA GLY A 62 4.62 -8.86 -1.10
C GLY A 62 3.54 -8.32 -0.15
N ILE A 63 2.72 -7.36 -0.61
CA ILE A 63 1.56 -6.85 0.15
C ILE A 63 0.52 -7.96 0.37
N ASP A 64 0.33 -8.84 -0.62
CA ASP A 64 -0.58 -9.98 -0.49
C ASP A 64 -0.07 -10.99 0.55
N LEU A 65 1.25 -11.23 0.57
CA LEU A 65 1.87 -12.07 1.60
C LEU A 65 1.70 -11.48 3.00
N VAL A 66 1.89 -10.16 3.16
CA VAL A 66 1.67 -9.48 4.46
C VAL A 66 0.23 -9.65 4.93
N LYS A 67 -0.75 -9.51 4.04
CA LYS A 67 -2.16 -9.74 4.37
C LYS A 67 -2.42 -11.18 4.82
N GLU A 68 -1.91 -12.16 4.08
CA GLU A 68 -2.00 -13.59 4.42
C GLU A 68 -1.35 -13.89 5.78
N MET A 69 -0.17 -13.32 6.04
CA MET A 69 0.53 -13.48 7.31
C MET A 69 -0.22 -12.85 8.48
N GLY A 70 -0.92 -11.75 8.27
CA GLY A 70 -1.76 -11.14 9.29
C GLY A 70 -2.86 -12.08 9.81
N GLU A 71 -3.37 -12.96 8.95
CA GLU A 71 -4.39 -13.96 9.29
C GLU A 71 -3.79 -15.26 9.87
N THR A 72 -2.65 -15.72 9.30
CA THR A 72 -2.08 -17.04 9.59
C THR A 72 -0.92 -17.01 10.59
N HIS A 73 -0.20 -15.89 10.69
CA HIS A 73 0.99 -15.70 11.53
C HIS A 73 0.93 -14.37 12.30
N PRO A 74 -0.11 -14.13 13.13
CA PRO A 74 -0.35 -12.84 13.77
C PRO A 74 0.76 -12.41 14.75
N ASP A 75 1.59 -13.33 15.21
CA ASP A 75 2.72 -13.06 16.11
C ASP A 75 3.99 -12.61 15.35
N THR A 76 3.97 -12.62 14.00
CA THR A 76 5.10 -12.20 13.18
C THR A 76 4.99 -10.72 12.81
N TYR A 77 5.98 -9.92 13.19
CA TYR A 77 6.06 -8.52 12.78
C TYR A 77 6.38 -8.41 11.29
N CYS A 78 5.44 -7.96 10.48
CA CYS A 78 5.64 -7.78 9.04
C CYS A 78 6.06 -6.34 8.75
N VAL A 79 7.21 -6.17 8.11
CA VAL A 79 7.77 -4.88 7.69
C VAL A 79 7.99 -4.93 6.18
N ILE A 80 7.41 -3.99 5.46
CA ILE A 80 7.67 -3.82 4.03
C ILE A 80 9.04 -3.14 3.84
N THR A 81 9.81 -3.67 2.90
CA THR A 81 11.08 -3.11 2.44
C THR A 81 10.97 -2.79 0.95
N THR A 82 11.28 -1.56 0.53
CA THR A 82 11.06 -1.16 -0.86
C THR A 82 11.86 0.08 -1.24
N ILE A 83 12.02 0.30 -2.54
CA ILE A 83 12.50 1.58 -3.10
C ILE A 83 11.38 2.61 -3.25
N PHE A 84 10.10 2.22 -3.17
CA PHE A 84 8.96 3.11 -3.36
C PHE A 84 8.66 3.90 -2.09
N ASP A 85 8.48 5.20 -2.25
CA ASP A 85 8.11 6.11 -1.16
C ASP A 85 6.79 6.84 -1.43
N ASP A 86 5.99 6.37 -2.41
CA ASP A 86 4.71 6.97 -2.77
C ASP A 86 3.56 6.53 -1.84
N ASP A 87 2.54 7.40 -1.76
CA ASP A 87 1.41 7.22 -0.86
C ASP A 87 0.62 5.91 -1.12
N THR A 88 0.49 5.51 -2.38
CA THR A 88 -0.31 4.34 -2.76
C THR A 88 0.25 3.05 -2.17
N HIS A 89 1.57 2.83 -2.29
CA HIS A 89 2.24 1.65 -1.75
C HIS A 89 2.25 1.66 -0.22
N ILE A 90 2.54 2.82 0.39
CA ILE A 90 2.53 2.97 1.85
C ILE A 90 1.17 2.60 2.43
N PHE A 91 0.08 3.17 1.92
CA PHE A 91 -1.26 2.90 2.46
C PHE A 91 -1.75 1.49 2.17
N SER A 92 -1.45 0.94 0.99
CA SER A 92 -1.78 -0.46 0.67
C SER A 92 -1.10 -1.43 1.62
N ALA A 93 0.18 -1.21 1.93
CA ALA A 93 0.95 -2.02 2.87
C ALA A 93 0.38 -1.95 4.30
N LEU A 94 0.13 -0.73 4.80
CA LEU A 94 -0.43 -0.54 6.14
C LEU A 94 -1.85 -1.12 6.27
N LYS A 95 -2.68 -0.97 5.23
CA LYS A 95 -4.02 -1.57 5.19
C LYS A 95 -3.98 -3.10 5.15
N ALA A 96 -2.96 -3.68 4.54
CA ALA A 96 -2.73 -5.12 4.53
C ALA A 96 -2.25 -5.66 5.88
N GLY A 97 -1.88 -4.80 6.83
CA GLY A 97 -1.42 -5.18 8.17
C GLY A 97 0.10 -5.07 8.35
N ALA A 98 0.82 -4.43 7.44
CA ALA A 98 2.23 -4.15 7.66
C ALA A 98 2.42 -3.30 8.92
N MET A 99 3.29 -3.74 9.81
CA MET A 99 3.61 -3.05 11.06
C MET A 99 4.75 -2.04 10.90
N GLY A 100 5.37 -1.97 9.72
CA GLY A 100 6.43 -1.05 9.42
C GLY A 100 6.70 -0.92 7.92
N TYR A 101 7.45 0.14 7.55
CA TYR A 101 7.78 0.46 6.18
C TYR A 101 9.19 1.05 6.11
N LEU A 102 10.11 0.35 5.48
CA LEU A 102 11.51 0.73 5.34
C LEU A 102 11.82 1.04 3.88
N ILE A 103 12.45 2.18 3.65
CA ILE A 103 12.96 2.55 2.32
C ILE A 103 14.37 2.02 2.16
N LYS A 104 14.65 1.28 1.08
CA LYS A 104 15.95 0.65 0.81
C LYS A 104 17.09 1.65 0.63
N GLU A 105 16.80 2.86 0.16
CA GLU A 105 17.79 3.93 -0.10
C GLU A 105 18.18 4.74 1.14
N GLN A 106 17.69 4.38 2.32
CA GLN A 106 18.06 5.06 3.57
C GLN A 106 19.47 4.68 4.03
N PRO A 107 20.15 5.56 4.80
CA PRO A 107 21.43 5.24 5.40
C PRO A 107 21.36 3.98 6.30
N ARG A 108 22.37 3.11 6.20
CA ARG A 108 22.47 1.85 6.95
C ARG A 108 22.19 2.02 8.45
N ASP A 109 22.85 2.96 9.09
CA ASP A 109 22.69 3.20 10.54
C ASP A 109 21.25 3.53 10.95
N LEU A 110 20.52 4.21 10.06
CA LEU A 110 19.11 4.53 10.29
C LEU A 110 18.25 3.27 10.20
N GLN A 111 18.48 2.42 9.19
CA GLN A 111 17.75 1.17 9.01
C GLN A 111 17.98 0.21 10.17
N ILE A 112 19.24 0.07 10.63
CA ILE A 112 19.58 -0.78 11.79
C ILE A 112 18.88 -0.27 13.05
N ARG A 113 18.84 1.05 13.29
CA ARG A 113 18.09 1.64 14.41
C ARG A 113 16.60 1.36 14.31
N GLN A 114 16.04 1.48 13.09
CA GLN A 114 14.63 1.20 12.84
C GLN A 114 14.30 -0.29 13.06
N LEU A 115 15.15 -1.21 12.61
CA LEU A 115 15.02 -2.64 12.86
C LEU A 115 15.03 -2.95 14.37
N LYS A 116 15.98 -2.38 15.12
CA LYS A 116 16.06 -2.56 16.59
C LYS A 116 14.79 -2.06 17.30
N ALA A 117 14.18 -0.99 16.80
CA ALA A 117 12.96 -0.41 17.37
C ALA A 117 11.72 -1.32 17.21
N VAL A 118 11.68 -2.18 16.17
CA VAL A 118 10.60 -3.15 15.95
C VAL A 118 10.37 -4.04 17.15
N LEU A 119 11.43 -4.61 17.72
CA LEU A 119 11.33 -5.52 18.87
C LEU A 119 10.86 -4.84 20.16
N HIS A 120 10.90 -3.51 20.21
CA HIS A 120 10.38 -2.71 21.30
C HIS A 120 8.96 -2.21 21.05
N GLY A 121 8.26 -2.77 20.04
CA GLY A 121 6.90 -2.38 19.68
C GLY A 121 6.81 -1.00 19.03
N GLN A 122 7.92 -0.44 18.56
CA GLN A 122 7.95 0.83 17.84
C GLN A 122 7.96 0.55 16.33
N PRO A 123 6.90 0.90 15.59
CA PRO A 123 6.85 0.66 14.16
C PRO A 123 8.00 1.37 13.44
N PRO A 124 8.77 0.71 12.59
CA PRO A 124 9.81 1.34 11.81
C PRO A 124 9.15 2.14 10.66
N LEU A 125 8.79 3.37 10.95
CA LEU A 125 8.32 4.32 9.96
C LEU A 125 9.38 5.41 9.80
N SER A 126 9.82 5.66 8.56
CA SER A 126 10.65 6.83 8.32
C SER A 126 9.86 8.12 8.64
N PRO A 127 10.53 9.21 9.03
CA PRO A 127 9.86 10.50 9.27
C PRO A 127 9.06 10.99 8.05
N GLY A 128 9.49 10.63 6.83
CA GLY A 128 8.75 10.89 5.59
C GLY A 128 7.45 10.11 5.51
N VAL A 129 7.51 8.79 5.74
CA VAL A 129 6.34 7.91 5.76
C VAL A 129 5.37 8.32 6.88
N ALA A 130 5.87 8.59 8.09
CA ALA A 130 5.03 9.04 9.20
C ALA A 130 4.28 10.34 8.86
N ARG A 131 4.95 11.33 8.25
CA ARG A 131 4.30 12.57 7.80
C ARG A 131 3.22 12.33 6.74
N ARG A 132 3.44 11.40 5.81
CA ARG A 132 2.44 11.05 4.78
C ARG A 132 1.23 10.37 5.39
N VAL A 133 1.45 9.45 6.34
CA VAL A 133 0.38 8.81 7.11
C VAL A 133 -0.44 9.87 7.86
N LEU A 134 0.20 10.78 8.59
CA LEU A 134 -0.48 11.88 9.27
C LEU A 134 -1.22 12.81 8.29
N ALA A 135 -0.61 13.18 7.17
CA ALA A 135 -1.25 14.00 6.14
C ALA A 135 -2.46 13.33 5.50
N HIS A 136 -2.42 12.01 5.34
CA HIS A 136 -3.57 11.24 4.85
C HIS A 136 -4.73 11.28 5.85
N PHE A 137 -4.46 11.01 7.12
CA PHE A 137 -5.48 11.09 8.18
C PHE A 137 -5.98 12.51 8.40
N SER A 138 -5.13 13.54 8.28
CA SER A 138 -5.57 14.92 8.33
C SER A 138 -6.49 15.28 7.16
N ARG A 139 -6.17 14.82 5.94
CA ARG A 139 -7.06 14.98 4.78
C ARG A 139 -8.36 14.17 4.91
N SER A 140 -8.31 13.02 5.57
CA SER A 140 -9.49 12.20 5.85
C SER A 140 -10.34 12.78 6.98
N ASN A 141 -9.75 13.53 7.94
CA ASN A 141 -10.46 14.27 8.97
C ASN A 141 -10.99 15.64 8.49
N ASP A 142 -10.40 16.21 7.40
CA ASP A 142 -10.92 17.40 6.72
C ASP A 142 -11.98 17.05 5.64
N ALA A 143 -12.22 15.76 5.37
CA ALA A 143 -13.46 15.36 4.73
C ALA A 143 -14.56 15.56 5.78
N PRO A 144 -15.49 16.51 5.58
CA PRO A 144 -16.61 16.66 6.49
C PRO A 144 -17.34 15.33 6.57
N GLU A 145 -17.78 14.92 7.78
CA GLU A 145 -18.68 13.80 8.00
C GLU A 145 -20.01 13.93 7.20
N ASP A 146 -20.20 15.04 6.52
CA ASP A 146 -21.22 15.36 5.53
C ASP A 146 -20.65 15.38 4.10
N THR A 147 -20.03 14.30 3.61
CA THR A 147 -19.96 14.14 2.15
C THR A 147 -21.36 13.81 1.67
N GLU A 148 -22.07 14.83 1.22
CA GLU A 148 -23.35 14.64 0.52
C GLU A 148 -23.18 13.51 -0.50
N PRO A 149 -24.07 12.50 -0.49
CA PRO A 149 -23.99 11.43 -1.47
C PRO A 149 -24.00 12.03 -2.88
N LEU A 150 -23.37 11.36 -3.82
CA LEU A 150 -23.41 11.79 -5.22
C LEU A 150 -24.87 11.89 -5.66
N THR A 151 -25.23 13.04 -6.22
CA THR A 151 -26.51 13.23 -6.87
C THR A 151 -26.63 12.28 -8.08
N ASP A 152 -27.84 12.00 -8.54
CA ASP A 152 -28.03 11.11 -9.70
C ASP A 152 -27.29 11.64 -10.93
N ARG A 153 -27.23 12.96 -11.09
CA ARG A 153 -26.51 13.59 -12.19
C ARG A 153 -24.98 13.42 -12.07
N GLU A 154 -24.45 13.47 -10.87
CA GLU A 154 -23.04 13.19 -10.60
C GLU A 154 -22.70 11.70 -10.84
N LYS A 155 -23.61 10.78 -10.51
CA LYS A 155 -23.47 9.35 -10.83
C LYS A 155 -23.45 9.11 -12.33
N ASP A 156 -24.33 9.74 -13.12
CA ASP A 156 -24.35 9.63 -14.58
C ASP A 156 -23.00 10.07 -15.17
N VAL A 157 -22.49 11.21 -14.71
CA VAL A 157 -21.18 11.73 -15.17
C VAL A 157 -20.05 10.79 -14.77
N LEU A 158 -20.01 10.33 -13.51
CA LEU A 158 -19.00 9.40 -13.02
C LEU A 158 -19.01 8.09 -13.82
N GLN A 159 -20.19 7.53 -14.08
CA GLN A 159 -20.35 6.29 -14.86
C GLN A 159 -19.73 6.40 -16.26
N LEU A 160 -20.00 7.50 -16.98
CA LEU A 160 -19.47 7.70 -18.32
C LEU A 160 -17.95 7.95 -18.29
N ILE A 161 -17.44 8.73 -17.32
CA ILE A 161 -16.00 8.92 -17.14
C ILE A 161 -15.30 7.58 -16.86
N ALA A 162 -15.86 6.77 -15.99
CA ALA A 162 -15.34 5.46 -15.62
C ALA A 162 -15.35 4.48 -16.80
N LYS A 163 -16.36 4.53 -17.67
CA LYS A 163 -16.42 3.77 -18.94
C LYS A 163 -15.44 4.25 -20.02
N GLY A 164 -14.67 5.30 -19.79
CA GLY A 164 -13.63 5.74 -20.71
C GLY A 164 -14.02 6.92 -21.61
N PHE A 165 -15.25 7.45 -21.55
CA PHE A 165 -15.68 8.56 -22.39
C PHE A 165 -14.91 9.86 -22.07
N SER A 166 -14.51 10.59 -23.10
CA SER A 166 -13.91 11.93 -22.97
C SER A 166 -14.95 12.97 -22.53
N ARG A 167 -14.50 14.11 -22.00
CA ARG A 167 -15.40 15.20 -21.57
C ARG A 167 -16.37 15.67 -22.67
N PRO A 168 -15.95 15.86 -23.95
CA PRO A 168 -16.89 16.20 -25.02
C PRO A 168 -17.93 15.12 -25.28
N GLU A 169 -17.56 13.84 -25.22
CA GLU A 169 -18.49 12.72 -25.40
C GLU A 169 -19.49 12.64 -24.26
N VAL A 170 -19.05 12.78 -23.00
CA VAL A 170 -19.95 12.86 -21.84
C VAL A 170 -20.92 14.03 -21.98
N ALA A 171 -20.43 15.19 -22.39
CA ALA A 171 -21.25 16.37 -22.62
C ALA A 171 -22.33 16.10 -23.65
N ASN A 172 -21.98 15.49 -24.77
CA ASN A 172 -22.92 15.14 -25.85
C ASN A 172 -23.97 14.12 -25.41
N LEU A 173 -23.56 13.05 -24.70
CA LEU A 173 -24.43 11.99 -24.20
C LEU A 173 -25.44 12.49 -23.16
N LEU A 174 -25.04 13.45 -22.33
CA LEU A 174 -25.85 13.95 -21.22
C LEU A 174 -26.60 15.28 -21.56
N GLY A 175 -26.42 15.83 -22.78
CA GLY A 175 -26.99 17.11 -23.16
C GLY A 175 -26.41 18.29 -22.38
N LEU A 176 -25.11 18.24 -22.05
CA LEU A 176 -24.40 19.26 -21.27
C LEU A 176 -23.35 19.97 -22.13
N THR A 177 -22.73 21.01 -21.57
CA THR A 177 -21.51 21.59 -22.15
C THR A 177 -20.27 20.92 -21.59
N PRO A 178 -19.13 20.89 -22.31
CA PRO A 178 -17.86 20.37 -21.78
C PRO A 178 -17.41 21.06 -20.49
N ASN A 179 -17.70 22.34 -20.33
CA ASN A 179 -17.39 23.09 -19.11
C ASN A 179 -18.25 22.64 -17.93
N THR A 180 -19.52 22.33 -18.17
CA THR A 180 -20.42 21.77 -17.16
C THR A 180 -19.94 20.40 -16.69
N VAL A 181 -19.50 19.53 -17.62
CA VAL A 181 -18.91 18.23 -17.29
C VAL A 181 -17.62 18.39 -16.49
N ALA A 182 -16.79 19.39 -16.82
CA ALA A 182 -15.57 19.67 -16.03
C ALA A 182 -15.91 20.09 -14.60
N SER A 183 -16.95 20.90 -14.40
CA SER A 183 -17.44 21.28 -13.07
C SER A 183 -17.95 20.09 -12.27
N TYR A 184 -18.79 19.23 -12.88
CA TYR A 184 -19.22 17.98 -12.26
C TYR A 184 -18.04 17.08 -11.90
N THR A 185 -17.08 16.90 -12.81
CA THR A 185 -15.88 16.08 -12.55
C THR A 185 -15.13 16.58 -11.33
N LYS A 186 -14.95 17.92 -11.20
CA LYS A 186 -14.29 18.52 -10.05
C LYS A 186 -15.01 18.22 -8.74
N VAL A 187 -16.33 18.40 -8.71
CA VAL A 187 -17.17 18.13 -7.52
C VAL A 187 -17.17 16.65 -7.16
N ILE A 188 -17.33 15.77 -8.15
CA ILE A 188 -17.28 14.31 -7.95
C ILE A 188 -15.93 13.89 -7.37
N TYR A 189 -14.82 14.40 -7.92
CA TYR A 189 -13.49 14.07 -7.45
C TYR A 189 -13.25 14.57 -6.01
N GLN A 190 -13.79 15.73 -5.65
CA GLN A 190 -13.77 16.23 -4.27
C GLN A 190 -14.62 15.36 -3.33
N LYS A 191 -15.87 15.03 -3.70
CA LYS A 191 -16.77 14.19 -2.90
C LYS A 191 -16.23 12.78 -2.69
N LEU A 192 -15.55 12.19 -3.68
CA LEU A 192 -14.98 10.86 -3.61
C LEU A 192 -13.52 10.84 -3.13
N ASN A 193 -12.93 12.01 -2.88
CA ASN A 193 -11.52 12.18 -2.51
C ASN A 193 -10.55 11.48 -3.47
N ILE A 194 -10.78 11.63 -4.78
CA ILE A 194 -9.97 11.07 -5.85
C ILE A 194 -9.32 12.19 -6.68
N SER A 195 -8.19 11.89 -7.31
CA SER A 195 -7.44 12.86 -8.10
C SER A 195 -7.19 12.45 -9.56
N ARG A 196 -7.34 11.16 -9.84
CA ARG A 196 -7.02 10.58 -11.16
C ARG A 196 -8.21 9.83 -11.74
N ARG A 197 -8.25 9.77 -13.07
CA ARG A 197 -9.31 9.05 -13.78
C ARG A 197 -9.34 7.55 -13.47
N ALA A 198 -8.17 6.93 -13.26
CA ALA A 198 -8.08 5.53 -12.87
C ALA A 198 -8.81 5.25 -11.55
N GLU A 199 -8.73 6.18 -10.59
CA GLU A 199 -9.45 6.11 -9.31
C GLU A 199 -10.97 6.23 -9.50
N ALA A 200 -11.41 7.05 -10.47
CA ALA A 200 -12.82 7.16 -10.82
C ALA A 200 -13.39 5.85 -11.39
N VAL A 201 -12.58 5.03 -12.08
CA VAL A 201 -12.98 3.68 -12.53
C VAL A 201 -13.22 2.78 -11.32
N ILE A 202 -12.27 2.75 -10.38
CA ILE A 202 -12.35 1.93 -9.15
C ILE A 202 -13.59 2.33 -8.34
N GLU A 203 -13.82 3.62 -8.14
CA GLU A 203 -14.99 4.14 -7.44
C GLU A 203 -16.30 3.84 -8.19
N GLY A 204 -16.29 3.90 -9.52
CA GLY A 204 -17.44 3.51 -10.34
C GLY A 204 -17.85 2.05 -10.16
N VAL A 205 -16.86 1.13 -10.06
CA VAL A 205 -17.09 -0.29 -9.73
C VAL A 205 -17.59 -0.44 -8.29
N ARG A 206 -16.94 0.23 -7.32
CA ARG A 206 -17.32 0.18 -5.89
C ARG A 206 -18.76 0.64 -5.64
N LEU A 207 -19.21 1.66 -6.37
CA LEU A 207 -20.58 2.20 -6.29
C LEU A 207 -21.58 1.42 -7.13
N GLY A 208 -21.18 0.34 -7.83
CA GLY A 208 -22.04 -0.45 -8.69
C GLY A 208 -22.54 0.28 -9.94
N LEU A 209 -21.85 1.33 -10.38
CA LEU A 209 -22.20 2.12 -11.57
C LEU A 209 -21.65 1.50 -12.86
N ILE A 210 -20.62 0.67 -12.76
CA ILE A 210 -20.04 -0.08 -13.88
C ILE A 210 -19.68 -1.49 -13.40
N ASP A 211 -19.82 -2.48 -14.29
CA ASP A 211 -19.40 -3.85 -14.01
C ASP A 211 -17.87 -3.96 -14.07
N PRO A 212 -17.26 -4.74 -13.18
CA PRO A 212 -15.84 -5.11 -13.32
C PRO A 212 -15.68 -5.99 -14.56
N TYR A 213 -14.67 -5.69 -15.38
CA TYR A 213 -14.34 -6.52 -16.56
C TYR A 213 -13.81 -7.88 -16.15
#